data_21874991b44b765adddc9235be0d8f58
#
_entry.id   21874991b44b765adddc9235be0d8f58
#
_cell.length_a   1.000
_cell.length_b   1.000
_cell.length_c   1.000
_cell.angle_alpha   90.00
_cell.angle_beta   90.00
_cell.angle_gamma   90.00
#
_symmetry.space_group_name_H-M   'P 1'
#
loop_
_entity.id
_entity.type
_entity.pdbx_description
1 polymer ?
#
loop_
_entity_poly.entity_id
_entity_poly.type
_entity_poly.pdbx_seq_one_letter_code
_entity_poly.pdbx_strand_id
1 'polypeptide(L)'
;MALVLVSAFAVAQTPAERAQIVSHYDMDKLEALKTEFTNTEAQSKARAIELAAIYNWPMTIESEAGAMASLIGVYEDGRPKYRVTHNREGGITTRANTLHTGGVSNLDLNGENMIVGEWDGGGVRGTHQLLDGRVDQRDGAAGTGDHATHVAGTMIGNGNVVNGAAKGMLPEGTLWAHDWFSDYPEMITAAGEGLLVSNHSYGAGIQNLPLWRLGYYDGDARGMDNITYNAPYYLPVVSAGNDRQSGVNTGDSGFDYLTDMGTAKNNLVVAAVFEVLNYTGPNSVGMSGFSSWGPTDDGRIKPDISGKGVNMYSSLAGSNQAYANYSGTSMSSPNVAGSLMLLQQYY
;
A
#
# COMPACT_ATOMS: atom_id res chain seq x y z
N MET A 1 -36.15 13.97 30.47
CA MET A 1 -35.79 14.66 29.21
C MET A 1 -34.75 13.78 28.51
N ALA A 2 -35.16 12.96 27.55
CA ALA A 2 -34.25 12.07 26.84
C ALA A 2 -33.62 12.86 25.69
N LEU A 3 -32.29 12.99 25.70
CA LEU A 3 -31.51 13.56 24.62
C LEU A 3 -31.44 12.54 23.48
N VAL A 4 -32.18 12.77 22.41
CA VAL A 4 -32.04 11.99 21.16
C VAL A 4 -30.79 12.54 20.45
N LEU A 5 -29.68 11.79 20.51
CA LEU A 5 -28.52 12.00 19.65
C LEU A 5 -28.92 11.58 18.23
N VAL A 6 -29.22 12.56 17.38
CA VAL A 6 -29.27 12.37 15.94
C VAL A 6 -27.83 12.28 15.45
N SER A 7 -27.36 11.07 15.15
CA SER A 7 -26.13 10.87 14.39
C SER A 7 -26.34 11.46 12.99
N ALA A 8 -25.77 12.61 12.73
CA ALA A 8 -25.66 13.15 11.39
C ALA A 8 -24.70 12.23 10.61
N PHE A 9 -25.23 11.37 9.73
CA PHE A 9 -24.42 10.75 8.69
C PHE A 9 -23.86 11.90 7.84
N ALA A 10 -22.57 12.06 7.82
CA ALA A 10 -21.90 12.95 6.89
C ALA A 10 -22.10 12.38 5.48
N VAL A 11 -23.10 12.88 4.77
CA VAL A 11 -23.31 12.59 3.34
C VAL A 11 -22.28 13.44 2.62
N ALA A 12 -21.33 12.80 1.92
CA ALA A 12 -20.18 13.46 1.31
C ALA A 12 -20.53 14.57 0.30
N GLN A 13 -21.76 14.60 -0.24
CA GLN A 13 -22.33 15.68 -1.05
C GLN A 13 -23.85 15.55 -1.06
N THR A 14 -24.56 16.65 -0.78
CA THR A 14 -26.01 16.70 -0.96
C THR A 14 -26.40 16.70 -2.44
N PRO A 15 -27.62 16.24 -2.80
CA PRO A 15 -28.11 16.32 -4.18
C PRO A 15 -28.10 17.76 -4.74
N ALA A 16 -28.35 18.77 -3.89
CA ALA A 16 -28.33 20.17 -4.31
C ALA A 16 -26.92 20.66 -4.67
N GLU A 17 -25.91 20.30 -3.87
CA GLU A 17 -24.51 20.62 -4.17
C GLU A 17 -24.04 19.93 -5.45
N ARG A 18 -24.38 18.66 -5.67
CA ARG A 18 -24.09 17.96 -6.93
C ARG A 18 -24.76 18.63 -8.13
N ALA A 19 -26.02 19.03 -8.02
CA ALA A 19 -26.72 19.73 -9.09
C ALA A 19 -26.05 21.09 -9.42
N GLN A 20 -25.56 21.81 -8.41
CA GLN A 20 -24.83 23.05 -8.61
C GLN A 20 -23.50 22.82 -9.33
N ILE A 21 -22.73 21.80 -8.96
CA ILE A 21 -21.48 21.43 -9.63
C ILE A 21 -21.75 21.08 -11.11
N VAL A 22 -22.72 20.22 -11.37
CA VAL A 22 -23.06 19.75 -12.71
C VAL A 22 -23.61 20.88 -13.61
N SER A 23 -24.20 21.93 -13.02
CA SER A 23 -24.71 23.08 -13.79
C SER A 23 -23.61 23.83 -14.59
N HIS A 24 -22.35 23.62 -14.25
CA HIS A 24 -21.20 24.19 -14.97
C HIS A 24 -20.63 23.27 -16.05
N TYR A 25 -21.17 22.06 -16.21
CA TYR A 25 -20.68 21.08 -17.18
C TYR A 25 -21.38 21.24 -18.55
N ASP A 26 -20.62 20.97 -19.61
CA ASP A 26 -21.18 20.77 -20.96
C ASP A 26 -21.78 19.34 -21.02
N MET A 27 -23.01 19.23 -20.54
CA MET A 27 -23.70 17.96 -20.45
C MET A 27 -23.96 17.32 -21.82
N ASP A 28 -24.20 18.12 -22.86
CA ASP A 28 -24.40 17.64 -24.22
C ASP A 28 -23.15 16.99 -24.77
N LYS A 29 -21.99 17.61 -24.53
CA LYS A 29 -20.71 17.06 -24.93
C LYS A 29 -20.34 15.80 -24.14
N LEU A 30 -20.63 15.77 -22.83
CA LEU A 30 -20.40 14.59 -21.99
C LEU A 30 -21.25 13.39 -22.44
N GLU A 31 -22.51 13.63 -22.80
CA GLU A 31 -23.40 12.57 -23.30
C GLU A 31 -22.97 12.06 -24.69
N ALA A 32 -22.49 12.98 -25.56
CA ALA A 32 -21.90 12.59 -26.83
C ALA A 32 -20.64 11.73 -26.67
N LEU A 33 -19.72 12.12 -25.77
CA LEU A 33 -18.51 11.34 -25.44
C LEU A 33 -18.86 9.98 -24.84
N LYS A 34 -19.84 9.94 -23.93
CA LYS A 34 -20.33 8.69 -23.35
C LYS A 34 -20.83 7.74 -24.41
N THR A 35 -21.62 8.25 -25.37
CA THR A 35 -22.13 7.47 -26.50
C THR A 35 -20.98 6.95 -27.37
N GLU A 36 -20.00 7.81 -27.71
CA GLU A 36 -18.82 7.43 -28.47
C GLU A 36 -18.03 6.31 -27.78
N PHE A 37 -17.70 6.49 -26.48
CA PHE A 37 -16.94 5.49 -25.72
C PHE A 37 -17.69 4.17 -25.56
N THR A 38 -19.00 4.24 -25.28
CA THR A 38 -19.84 3.02 -25.19
C THR A 38 -19.81 2.22 -26.50
N ASN A 39 -19.92 2.90 -27.63
CA ASN A 39 -19.89 2.24 -28.95
C ASN A 39 -18.49 1.67 -29.26
N THR A 40 -17.42 2.42 -28.98
CA THR A 40 -16.04 1.99 -29.20
C THR A 40 -15.68 0.78 -28.33
N GLU A 41 -16.05 0.81 -27.05
CA GLU A 41 -15.83 -0.31 -26.14
C GLU A 41 -16.61 -1.55 -26.56
N ALA A 42 -17.89 -1.38 -26.97
CA ALA A 42 -18.71 -2.49 -27.43
C ALA A 42 -18.14 -3.15 -28.71
N GLN A 43 -17.65 -2.32 -29.66
CA GLN A 43 -17.01 -2.82 -30.89
C GLN A 43 -15.70 -3.54 -30.59
N SER A 44 -14.84 -2.97 -29.74
CA SER A 44 -13.58 -3.56 -29.32
C SER A 44 -13.79 -4.88 -28.59
N LYS A 45 -14.79 -4.95 -27.71
CA LYS A 45 -15.16 -6.18 -27.00
C LYS A 45 -15.72 -7.25 -27.93
N ALA A 46 -16.60 -6.88 -28.88
CA ALA A 46 -17.12 -7.82 -29.88
C ALA A 46 -15.98 -8.40 -30.74
N ARG A 47 -15.04 -7.55 -31.17
CA ARG A 47 -13.86 -7.98 -31.91
C ARG A 47 -12.95 -8.89 -31.08
N ALA A 48 -12.78 -8.61 -29.79
CA ALA A 48 -12.03 -9.46 -28.88
C ALA A 48 -12.63 -10.85 -28.75
N ILE A 49 -13.94 -10.96 -28.65
CA ILE A 49 -14.67 -12.24 -28.57
C ILE A 49 -14.45 -13.08 -29.88
N GLU A 50 -14.56 -12.41 -31.01
CA GLU A 50 -14.32 -13.06 -32.31
C GLU A 50 -12.89 -13.61 -32.42
N LEU A 51 -11.88 -12.76 -32.10
CA LEU A 51 -10.48 -13.16 -32.16
C LEU A 51 -10.12 -14.18 -31.07
N ALA A 52 -10.75 -14.11 -29.92
CA ALA A 52 -10.58 -15.09 -28.85
C ALA A 52 -11.00 -16.50 -29.32
N ALA A 53 -12.07 -16.61 -30.09
CA ALA A 53 -12.51 -17.88 -30.67
C ALA A 53 -11.51 -18.41 -31.73
N ILE A 54 -10.87 -17.52 -32.50
CA ILE A 54 -9.90 -17.88 -33.53
C ILE A 54 -8.54 -18.28 -32.93
N TYR A 55 -8.04 -17.50 -31.96
CA TYR A 55 -6.71 -17.65 -31.40
C TYR A 55 -6.69 -18.37 -30.04
N ASN A 56 -7.84 -18.87 -29.60
CA ASN A 56 -8.00 -19.57 -28.33
C ASN A 56 -7.58 -18.69 -27.10
N TRP A 57 -7.91 -17.40 -27.16
CA TRP A 57 -7.66 -16.51 -26.02
C TRP A 57 -8.68 -16.77 -24.91
N PRO A 58 -8.25 -16.96 -23.66
CA PRO A 58 -9.18 -17.10 -22.55
C PRO A 58 -9.95 -15.78 -22.32
N MET A 59 -11.27 -15.86 -22.16
CA MET A 59 -12.11 -14.69 -21.82
C MET A 59 -11.80 -14.16 -20.42
N THR A 60 -11.47 -15.07 -19.52
CA THR A 60 -11.04 -14.79 -18.16
C THR A 60 -9.89 -15.70 -17.81
N ILE A 61 -8.88 -15.16 -17.18
CA ILE A 61 -7.77 -15.90 -16.60
C ILE A 61 -7.91 -15.73 -15.09
N GLU A 62 -8.08 -16.82 -14.37
CA GLU A 62 -8.09 -16.84 -12.92
C GLU A 62 -6.92 -17.67 -12.45
N SER A 63 -6.06 -17.07 -11.60
CA SER A 63 -4.98 -17.81 -10.96
C SER A 63 -5.54 -18.59 -9.76
N GLU A 64 -4.85 -19.64 -9.34
CA GLU A 64 -5.18 -20.39 -8.12
C GLU A 64 -5.25 -19.49 -6.87
N ALA A 65 -4.59 -18.34 -6.92
CA ALA A 65 -4.59 -17.33 -5.86
C ALA A 65 -5.73 -16.29 -6.01
N GLY A 66 -6.61 -16.42 -6.99
CA GLY A 66 -7.78 -15.56 -7.20
C GLY A 66 -7.48 -14.20 -7.85
N ALA A 67 -6.29 -14.00 -8.44
CA ALA A 67 -6.06 -12.86 -9.32
C ALA A 67 -6.79 -13.09 -10.64
N MET A 68 -7.51 -12.07 -11.12
CA MET A 68 -8.30 -12.16 -12.35
C MET A 68 -7.76 -11.24 -13.43
N ALA A 69 -7.66 -11.77 -14.65
CA ALA A 69 -7.52 -10.97 -15.86
C ALA A 69 -8.75 -11.21 -16.76
N SER A 70 -9.38 -10.15 -17.21
CA SER A 70 -10.54 -10.24 -18.11
C SER A 70 -10.21 -9.63 -19.46
N LEU A 71 -10.55 -10.34 -20.54
CA LEU A 71 -10.44 -9.84 -21.89
C LEU A 71 -11.51 -8.76 -22.11
N ILE A 72 -11.07 -7.50 -22.25
CA ILE A 72 -11.96 -6.35 -22.35
C ILE A 72 -12.04 -5.76 -23.77
N GLY A 73 -11.12 -6.14 -24.65
CA GLY A 73 -11.05 -5.60 -26.00
C GLY A 73 -9.80 -6.08 -26.74
N VAL A 74 -9.49 -5.36 -27.81
CA VAL A 74 -8.25 -5.51 -28.57
C VAL A 74 -7.54 -4.17 -28.71
N TYR A 75 -6.22 -4.20 -28.76
CA TYR A 75 -5.41 -3.04 -29.13
C TYR A 75 -5.51 -2.77 -30.65
N GLU A 76 -5.09 -1.58 -31.09
CA GLU A 76 -5.06 -1.21 -32.50
C GLU A 76 -4.21 -2.18 -33.37
N ASP A 77 -3.20 -2.79 -32.79
CA ASP A 77 -2.34 -3.79 -33.42
C ASP A 77 -2.93 -5.21 -33.42
N GLY A 78 -4.15 -5.38 -32.92
CA GLY A 78 -4.89 -6.64 -32.91
C GLY A 78 -4.56 -7.58 -31.76
N ARG A 79 -3.67 -7.21 -30.83
CA ARG A 79 -3.37 -8.01 -29.62
C ARG A 79 -4.52 -7.95 -28.61
N PRO A 80 -4.71 -9.03 -27.81
CA PRO A 80 -5.73 -9.05 -26.78
C PRO A 80 -5.45 -8.00 -25.70
N LYS A 81 -6.46 -7.26 -25.31
CA LYS A 81 -6.40 -6.29 -24.22
C LYS A 81 -7.06 -6.89 -22.99
N TYR A 82 -6.24 -7.29 -22.02
CA TYR A 82 -6.68 -7.75 -20.72
C TYR A 82 -6.65 -6.61 -19.70
N ARG A 83 -7.66 -6.56 -18.85
CA ARG A 83 -7.65 -5.75 -17.63
C ARG A 83 -7.38 -6.70 -16.47
N VAL A 84 -6.35 -6.38 -15.69
CA VAL A 84 -5.88 -7.19 -14.56
C VAL A 84 -6.13 -6.45 -13.24
N THR A 85 -6.33 -7.21 -12.16
CA THR A 85 -6.39 -6.66 -10.80
C THR A 85 -4.97 -6.58 -10.24
N HIS A 86 -4.60 -5.42 -9.61
CA HIS A 86 -3.24 -5.19 -9.12
C HIS A 86 -3.22 -5.21 -7.61
N ASN A 87 -3.12 -4.31 -6.77
CA ASN A 87 -2.80 -4.34 -5.34
C ASN A 87 -3.32 -5.57 -4.52
N ARG A 88 -4.39 -6.21 -4.96
CA ARG A 88 -4.88 -7.50 -4.42
C ARG A 88 -3.79 -8.57 -4.29
N GLU A 89 -2.79 -8.55 -5.17
CA GLU A 89 -1.62 -9.45 -5.15
C GLU A 89 -0.72 -9.24 -3.93
N GLY A 90 -0.72 -8.04 -3.32
CA GLY A 90 -0.08 -7.77 -2.04
C GLY A 90 -0.68 -8.63 -0.93
N GLY A 91 -2.01 -8.62 -0.82
CA GLY A 91 -2.75 -9.46 0.13
C GLY A 91 -2.56 -10.95 -0.11
N ILE A 92 -2.43 -11.39 -1.37
CA ILE A 92 -2.13 -12.79 -1.71
C ILE A 92 -0.71 -13.15 -1.27
N THR A 93 0.28 -12.31 -1.51
CA THR A 93 1.68 -12.56 -1.15
C THR A 93 1.88 -12.71 0.35
N THR A 94 1.24 -11.86 1.18
CA THR A 94 1.28 -11.97 2.65
C THR A 94 0.22 -12.90 3.23
N ARG A 95 -0.67 -13.44 2.41
CA ARG A 95 -1.83 -14.27 2.81
C ARG A 95 -2.92 -13.50 3.57
N ALA A 96 -2.87 -12.18 3.65
CA ALA A 96 -3.91 -11.36 4.28
C ALA A 96 -5.29 -11.61 3.66
N ASN A 97 -5.36 -11.84 2.35
CA ASN A 97 -6.59 -12.19 1.64
C ASN A 97 -7.29 -13.44 2.16
N THR A 98 -6.56 -14.37 2.78
CA THR A 98 -7.13 -15.60 3.35
C THR A 98 -7.88 -15.33 4.65
N LEU A 99 -7.59 -14.22 5.32
CA LEU A 99 -8.16 -13.82 6.61
C LEU A 99 -9.42 -12.95 6.45
N HIS A 100 -9.54 -12.27 5.30
CA HIS A 100 -10.68 -11.41 5.01
C HIS A 100 -11.99 -12.19 4.89
N THR A 101 -13.13 -11.49 4.97
CA THR A 101 -14.46 -12.03 4.70
C THR A 101 -14.46 -12.85 3.41
N GLY A 102 -14.91 -14.09 3.50
CA GLY A 102 -14.95 -15.04 2.37
C GLY A 102 -13.60 -15.65 2.00
N GLY A 103 -12.54 -15.41 2.77
CA GLY A 103 -11.23 -16.06 2.62
C GLY A 103 -11.23 -17.51 3.06
N VAL A 104 -10.26 -18.30 2.61
CA VAL A 104 -10.19 -19.76 2.86
C VAL A 104 -10.01 -20.14 4.33
N SER A 105 -9.59 -19.21 5.18
CA SER A 105 -9.46 -19.45 6.64
C SER A 105 -10.80 -19.41 7.37
N ASN A 106 -11.89 -19.02 6.71
CA ASN A 106 -13.22 -18.79 7.30
C ASN A 106 -13.18 -17.82 8.50
N LEU A 107 -12.26 -16.89 8.49
CA LEU A 107 -12.19 -15.78 9.41
C LEU A 107 -12.84 -14.56 8.73
N ASP A 108 -13.25 -13.59 9.52
CA ASP A 108 -13.89 -12.36 9.05
C ASP A 108 -13.10 -11.17 9.62
N LEU A 109 -11.85 -11.06 9.20
CA LEU A 109 -10.91 -10.04 9.68
C LEU A 109 -10.67 -9.04 8.57
N ASN A 110 -11.25 -7.85 8.68
CA ASN A 110 -11.07 -6.76 7.70
C ASN A 110 -10.46 -5.49 8.34
N GLY A 111 -10.19 -5.53 9.65
CA GLY A 111 -9.60 -4.41 10.39
C GLY A 111 -10.60 -3.48 11.06
N GLU A 112 -11.83 -3.90 11.30
CA GLU A 112 -12.84 -3.14 12.01
C GLU A 112 -12.34 -2.75 13.40
N ASN A 113 -12.41 -1.46 13.71
CA ASN A 113 -11.91 -0.86 14.96
C ASN A 113 -10.38 -0.91 15.15
N MET A 114 -9.62 -1.37 14.16
CA MET A 114 -8.16 -1.36 14.21
C MET A 114 -7.62 -0.05 13.69
N ILE A 115 -6.57 0.44 14.34
CA ILE A 115 -5.87 1.68 13.99
C ILE A 115 -4.42 1.35 13.65
N VAL A 116 -3.98 1.70 12.44
CA VAL A 116 -2.57 1.63 12.02
C VAL A 116 -2.00 3.02 11.89
N GLY A 117 -0.74 3.23 12.27
CA GLY A 117 -0.03 4.50 12.11
C GLY A 117 0.72 4.57 10.79
N GLU A 118 0.92 5.80 10.30
CA GLU A 118 1.80 6.10 9.18
C GLU A 118 2.56 7.40 9.43
N TRP A 119 3.87 7.37 9.20
CA TRP A 119 4.71 8.55 9.02
C TRP A 119 5.30 8.51 7.63
N ASP A 120 5.19 9.61 6.88
CA ASP A 120 5.66 9.64 5.49
C ASP A 120 5.95 11.08 5.00
N GLY A 121 6.41 11.24 3.78
CA GLY A 121 6.69 12.53 3.16
C GLY A 121 5.45 13.32 2.78
N GLY A 122 4.92 14.10 3.70
CA GLY A 122 3.69 14.89 3.58
C GLY A 122 2.44 14.13 4.05
N GLY A 123 1.31 14.84 4.10
CA GLY A 123 0.04 14.29 4.56
C GLY A 123 -0.63 13.35 3.55
N VAL A 124 -1.56 12.56 4.05
CA VAL A 124 -2.39 11.65 3.24
C VAL A 124 -3.61 12.38 2.70
N ARG A 125 -3.98 12.12 1.45
CA ARG A 125 -5.25 12.61 0.87
C ARG A 125 -6.43 11.77 1.39
N GLY A 126 -6.88 12.03 2.62
CA GLY A 126 -7.97 11.29 3.27
C GLY A 126 -9.32 11.33 2.56
N THR A 127 -9.55 12.32 1.65
CA THR A 127 -10.74 12.42 0.81
C THR A 127 -10.73 11.49 -0.40
N HIS A 128 -9.63 10.77 -0.64
CA HIS A 128 -9.55 9.81 -1.75
C HIS A 128 -10.60 8.70 -1.58
N GLN A 129 -11.32 8.33 -2.66
CA GLN A 129 -12.41 7.35 -2.63
C GLN A 129 -12.00 5.98 -2.07
N LEU A 130 -10.72 5.60 -2.21
CA LEU A 130 -10.18 4.34 -1.68
C LEU A 130 -10.07 4.36 -0.16
N LEU A 131 -9.84 5.54 0.42
CA LEU A 131 -9.61 5.74 1.86
C LEU A 131 -10.91 6.04 2.62
N ASP A 132 -11.93 6.55 1.90
CA ASP A 132 -13.32 6.70 2.37
C ASP A 132 -13.46 7.44 3.72
N GLY A 133 -12.64 8.48 3.93
CA GLY A 133 -12.67 9.28 5.16
C GLY A 133 -12.11 8.58 6.41
N ARG A 134 -11.45 7.42 6.26
CA ARG A 134 -10.86 6.65 7.37
C ARG A 134 -9.42 7.05 7.71
N VAL A 135 -9.02 8.27 7.36
CA VAL A 135 -7.72 8.85 7.68
C VAL A 135 -7.89 9.98 8.67
N ASP A 136 -7.19 9.90 9.78
CA ASP A 136 -7.02 10.98 10.76
C ASP A 136 -5.60 11.55 10.60
N GLN A 137 -5.48 12.70 9.91
CA GLN A 137 -4.21 13.42 9.79
C GLN A 137 -3.98 14.18 11.09
N ARG A 138 -3.04 13.75 11.92
CA ARG A 138 -2.88 14.14 13.31
C ARG A 138 -1.90 15.29 13.54
N ASP A 139 -1.21 15.69 12.50
CA ASP A 139 -0.25 16.79 12.50
C ASP A 139 -0.64 17.91 11.54
N GLY A 140 0.20 18.92 11.43
CA GLY A 140 0.01 20.06 10.56
C GLY A 140 0.66 19.89 9.18
N ALA A 141 0.61 18.69 8.57
CA ALA A 141 1.23 18.44 7.28
C ALA A 141 0.93 19.54 6.25
N ALA A 142 1.98 20.08 5.63
CA ALA A 142 1.87 21.26 4.74
C ALA A 142 1.13 20.99 3.42
N GLY A 143 0.85 19.74 3.10
CA GLY A 143 0.14 19.30 1.89
C GLY A 143 0.09 17.78 1.81
N THR A 144 -0.63 17.27 0.82
CA THR A 144 -0.75 15.83 0.60
C THR A 144 0.34 15.33 -0.34
N GLY A 145 0.97 14.18 -0.01
CA GLY A 145 1.99 13.51 -0.80
C GLY A 145 1.42 12.32 -1.58
N ASP A 146 1.87 12.12 -2.82
CA ASP A 146 1.51 10.94 -3.61
C ASP A 146 2.02 9.67 -2.95
N HIS A 147 3.24 9.70 -2.39
CA HIS A 147 3.85 8.56 -1.71
C HIS A 147 3.07 8.18 -0.45
N ALA A 148 2.82 9.12 0.46
CA ALA A 148 2.00 8.92 1.66
C ALA A 148 0.61 8.38 1.32
N THR A 149 -0.08 8.97 0.34
CA THR A 149 -1.41 8.51 -0.10
C THR A 149 -1.38 7.10 -0.69
N HIS A 150 -0.29 6.71 -1.37
CA HIS A 150 -0.10 5.37 -1.92
C HIS A 150 0.13 4.33 -0.80
N VAL A 151 0.95 4.66 0.17
CA VAL A 151 1.23 3.86 1.37
C VAL A 151 -0.05 3.63 2.18
N ALA A 152 -0.79 4.70 2.48
CA ALA A 152 -2.09 4.64 3.13
C ALA A 152 -3.06 3.68 2.42
N GLY A 153 -3.22 3.80 1.11
CA GLY A 153 -4.09 2.92 0.32
C GLY A 153 -3.64 1.47 0.33
N THR A 154 -2.35 1.19 0.42
CA THR A 154 -1.81 -0.17 0.55
C THR A 154 -2.19 -0.79 1.90
N MET A 155 -2.23 0.00 2.97
CA MET A 155 -2.69 -0.47 4.28
C MET A 155 -4.21 -0.57 4.36
N ILE A 156 -4.95 0.52 4.14
CA ILE A 156 -6.37 0.63 4.50
C ILE A 156 -7.34 0.76 3.31
N GLY A 157 -6.90 0.52 2.08
CA GLY A 157 -7.77 0.62 0.89
C GLY A 157 -9.03 -0.24 1.00
N ASN A 158 -10.22 0.37 0.82
CA ASN A 158 -11.53 -0.25 1.11
C ASN A 158 -11.96 -1.40 0.19
N GLY A 159 -11.32 -1.59 -0.93
CA GLY A 159 -11.64 -2.66 -1.87
C GLY A 159 -12.96 -2.51 -2.65
N ASN A 160 -13.76 -1.48 -2.38
CA ASN A 160 -15.07 -1.27 -3.00
C ASN A 160 -15.00 -0.50 -4.32
N VAL A 161 -13.85 0.08 -4.61
CA VAL A 161 -13.58 0.85 -5.83
C VAL A 161 -12.59 0.12 -6.72
N VAL A 162 -12.51 0.52 -7.99
CA VAL A 162 -11.64 -0.07 -9.02
C VAL A 162 -11.65 -1.60 -9.04
N ASN A 163 -12.83 -2.19 -8.82
CA ASN A 163 -13.06 -3.65 -8.78
C ASN A 163 -12.15 -4.39 -7.77
N GLY A 164 -11.82 -3.74 -6.64
CA GLY A 164 -10.94 -4.30 -5.62
C GLY A 164 -9.45 -4.34 -6.00
N ALA A 165 -9.06 -3.78 -7.15
CA ALA A 165 -7.66 -3.81 -7.62
C ALA A 165 -6.68 -3.13 -6.64
N ALA A 166 -7.16 -2.13 -5.88
CA ALA A 166 -6.39 -1.41 -4.88
C ALA A 166 -6.78 -1.77 -3.43
N LYS A 167 -7.40 -2.96 -3.20
CA LYS A 167 -7.78 -3.37 -1.85
C LYS A 167 -6.54 -3.46 -0.95
N GLY A 168 -6.57 -2.73 0.17
CA GLY A 168 -5.54 -2.77 1.19
C GLY A 168 -5.62 -4.03 2.06
N MET A 169 -4.63 -4.17 2.94
CA MET A 169 -4.55 -5.31 3.85
C MET A 169 -5.60 -5.24 4.97
N LEU A 170 -6.02 -4.02 5.32
CA LEU A 170 -6.90 -3.69 6.43
C LEU A 170 -8.09 -2.85 5.90
N PRO A 171 -8.97 -3.41 5.04
CA PRO A 171 -9.91 -2.63 4.23
C PRO A 171 -10.98 -1.87 5.02
N GLU A 172 -11.18 -2.16 6.30
CA GLU A 172 -12.10 -1.47 7.21
C GLU A 172 -11.38 -0.78 8.39
N GLY A 173 -10.03 -0.80 8.40
CA GLY A 173 -9.20 -0.14 9.39
C GLY A 173 -9.14 1.38 9.24
N THR A 174 -8.70 2.05 10.29
CA THR A 174 -8.46 3.50 10.35
C THR A 174 -6.96 3.80 10.35
N LEU A 175 -6.57 4.90 9.75
CA LEU A 175 -5.19 5.37 9.68
C LEU A 175 -5.01 6.62 10.55
N TRP A 176 -4.01 6.61 11.44
CA TRP A 176 -3.42 7.79 12.02
C TRP A 176 -2.23 8.21 11.16
N ALA A 177 -2.34 9.33 10.47
CA ALA A 177 -1.35 9.80 9.52
C ALA A 177 -0.59 11.02 10.06
N HIS A 178 0.71 11.05 9.81
CA HIS A 178 1.62 12.12 10.16
C HIS A 178 2.60 12.36 9.01
N ASP A 179 3.14 13.56 8.86
CA ASP A 179 4.35 13.74 8.07
C ASP A 179 5.59 13.31 8.89
N TRP A 180 6.74 13.17 8.25
CA TRP A 180 7.95 12.67 8.90
C TRP A 180 8.71 13.71 9.75
N PHE A 181 8.20 14.95 9.82
CA PHE A 181 8.79 15.94 10.71
C PHE A 181 8.34 15.67 12.15
N SER A 182 9.30 15.64 13.08
CA SER A 182 9.02 15.31 14.50
C SER A 182 8.50 13.89 14.77
N ASP A 183 8.87 12.92 13.93
CA ASP A 183 8.37 11.54 13.99
C ASP A 183 8.54 10.89 15.37
N TYR A 184 9.72 10.93 16.01
CA TYR A 184 9.93 10.29 17.32
C TYR A 184 9.01 10.82 18.43
N PRO A 185 8.86 12.15 18.67
CA PRO A 185 7.89 12.68 19.63
C PRO A 185 6.45 12.26 19.34
N GLU A 186 6.07 12.20 18.08
CA GLU A 186 4.73 11.79 17.65
C GLU A 186 4.50 10.28 17.82
N MET A 187 5.50 9.45 17.49
CA MET A 187 5.48 8.00 17.76
C MET A 187 5.31 7.71 19.25
N ILE A 188 6.02 8.44 20.13
CA ILE A 188 5.87 8.31 21.59
C ILE A 188 4.44 8.66 22.01
N THR A 189 3.89 9.73 21.46
CA THR A 189 2.51 10.15 21.74
C THR A 189 1.51 9.11 21.28
N ALA A 190 1.62 8.65 20.04
CA ALA A 190 0.74 7.65 19.46
C ALA A 190 0.81 6.29 20.19
N ALA A 191 2.02 5.84 20.54
CA ALA A 191 2.22 4.64 21.36
C ALA A 191 1.57 4.78 22.74
N GLY A 192 1.70 5.96 23.37
CA GLY A 192 1.04 6.30 24.65
C GLY A 192 -0.48 6.33 24.56
N GLU A 193 -1.03 6.56 23.38
CA GLU A 193 -2.48 6.51 23.09
C GLU A 193 -2.94 5.09 22.67
N GLY A 194 -2.04 4.10 22.62
CA GLY A 194 -2.35 2.70 22.37
C GLY A 194 -2.17 2.25 20.91
N LEU A 195 -1.46 3.01 20.09
CA LEU A 195 -1.07 2.55 18.75
C LEU A 195 -0.18 1.31 18.85
N LEU A 196 -0.56 0.24 18.13
CA LEU A 196 0.14 -1.05 18.17
C LEU A 196 1.15 -1.23 17.02
N VAL A 197 0.83 -0.74 15.83
CA VAL A 197 1.67 -0.90 14.63
C VAL A 197 1.70 0.41 13.85
N SER A 198 2.89 0.80 13.40
CA SER A 198 3.06 1.91 12.46
C SER A 198 3.93 1.52 11.27
N ASN A 199 3.76 2.23 10.17
CA ASN A 199 4.56 2.10 8.95
C ASN A 199 5.46 3.32 8.75
N HIS A 200 6.73 3.06 8.44
CA HIS A 200 7.76 4.06 8.14
C HIS A 200 8.42 3.69 6.81
N SER A 201 7.97 4.34 5.73
CA SER A 201 8.44 4.07 4.38
C SER A 201 9.49 5.07 3.90
N TYR A 202 10.44 5.41 4.75
CA TYR A 202 11.52 6.38 4.51
C TYR A 202 12.81 5.98 5.23
N GLY A 203 13.91 6.65 4.92
CA GLY A 203 15.22 6.47 5.52
C GLY A 203 16.25 7.43 4.93
N ALA A 204 17.53 7.32 5.32
CA ALA A 204 18.58 8.17 4.78
C ALA A 204 18.88 7.87 3.31
N GLY A 205 19.10 8.95 2.53
CA GLY A 205 19.66 8.84 1.20
C GLY A 205 21.15 8.50 1.24
N ILE A 206 21.55 7.35 0.70
CA ILE A 206 22.91 6.83 0.85
C ILE A 206 23.96 7.48 -0.04
N GLN A 207 23.59 8.23 -1.07
CA GLN A 207 24.50 8.74 -2.11
C GLN A 207 25.65 9.59 -1.57
N ASN A 208 25.47 10.24 -0.44
CA ASN A 208 26.46 11.11 0.19
C ASN A 208 26.92 10.61 1.57
N LEU A 209 26.51 9.40 1.95
CA LEU A 209 26.96 8.82 3.21
C LEU A 209 28.34 8.16 3.04
N PRO A 210 29.23 8.29 4.04
CA PRO A 210 30.43 7.47 4.05
C PRO A 210 30.06 6.00 4.26
N LEU A 211 30.77 5.08 3.59
CA LEU A 211 30.41 3.66 3.56
C LEU A 211 30.27 3.04 4.95
N TRP A 212 31.07 3.47 5.93
CA TRP A 212 31.00 2.97 7.31
C TRP A 212 29.66 3.28 8.04
N ARG A 213 28.79 4.13 7.46
CA ARG A 213 27.45 4.37 8.00
C ARG A 213 26.40 3.36 7.53
N LEU A 214 26.72 2.63 6.50
CA LEU A 214 25.86 1.53 6.07
C LEU A 214 26.02 0.39 7.08
N GLY A 215 24.93 -0.19 7.54
CA GLY A 215 24.93 -1.20 8.60
C GLY A 215 25.12 -0.69 10.04
N TYR A 216 25.54 0.57 10.20
CA TYR A 216 25.89 1.14 11.49
C TYR A 216 24.67 1.42 12.37
N TYR A 217 24.73 0.95 13.64
CA TYR A 217 23.72 1.23 14.66
C TYR A 217 23.90 2.64 15.22
N ASP A 218 23.24 3.62 14.69
CA ASP A 218 23.40 5.03 14.99
C ASP A 218 22.42 5.60 16.03
N GLY A 219 22.29 6.95 16.06
CA GLY A 219 21.38 7.66 16.97
C GLY A 219 19.92 7.38 16.70
N ASP A 220 19.56 7.25 15.41
CA ASP A 220 18.18 7.02 14.97
C ASP A 220 17.74 5.59 15.31
N ALA A 221 18.59 4.60 15.01
CA ALA A 221 18.35 3.21 15.42
C ALA A 221 18.17 3.08 16.95
N ARG A 222 19.02 3.78 17.73
CA ARG A 222 18.90 3.78 19.18
C ARG A 222 17.64 4.52 19.67
N GLY A 223 17.25 5.60 19.01
CA GLY A 223 16.00 6.32 19.28
C GLY A 223 14.79 5.42 19.14
N MET A 224 14.71 4.70 18.01
CA MET A 224 13.66 3.71 17.75
C MET A 224 13.63 2.63 18.83
N ASP A 225 14.77 2.05 19.19
CA ASP A 225 14.87 1.02 20.24
C ASP A 225 14.48 1.56 21.62
N ASN A 226 14.77 2.82 21.93
CA ASN A 226 14.32 3.44 23.17
C ASN A 226 12.80 3.59 23.24
N ILE A 227 12.15 3.96 22.14
CA ILE A 227 10.69 4.04 22.07
C ILE A 227 10.07 2.64 22.30
N THR A 228 10.50 1.67 21.54
CA THR A 228 9.93 0.31 21.59
C THR A 228 10.25 -0.41 22.90
N TYR A 229 11.39 -0.12 23.53
CA TYR A 229 11.71 -0.64 24.85
C TYR A 229 10.74 -0.13 25.94
N ASN A 230 10.32 1.14 25.86
CA ASN A 230 9.40 1.76 26.81
C ASN A 230 7.94 1.60 26.43
N ALA A 231 7.65 1.20 25.18
CA ALA A 231 6.31 0.87 24.66
C ALA A 231 6.32 -0.56 24.05
N PRO A 232 6.40 -1.61 24.91
CA PRO A 232 6.75 -2.98 24.47
C PRO A 232 5.67 -3.64 23.58
N TYR A 233 4.50 -3.06 23.43
CA TYR A 233 3.44 -3.53 22.52
C TYR A 233 3.36 -2.73 21.23
N TYR A 234 4.19 -1.69 21.08
CA TYR A 234 4.27 -0.89 19.86
C TYR A 234 5.36 -1.42 18.94
N LEU A 235 4.98 -1.73 17.69
CA LEU A 235 5.87 -2.28 16.67
C LEU A 235 5.95 -1.35 15.44
N PRO A 236 7.01 -0.58 15.28
CA PRO A 236 7.30 0.12 14.03
C PRO A 236 7.72 -0.85 12.93
N VAL A 237 7.12 -0.73 11.74
CA VAL A 237 7.44 -1.48 10.53
C VAL A 237 8.15 -0.53 9.57
N VAL A 238 9.38 -0.86 9.20
CA VAL A 238 10.31 0.04 8.50
C VAL A 238 10.71 -0.55 7.16
N SER A 239 10.71 0.26 6.11
CA SER A 239 11.21 -0.15 4.80
C SER A 239 12.74 -0.32 4.81
N ALA A 240 13.25 -1.37 4.14
CA ALA A 240 14.67 -1.70 4.15
C ALA A 240 15.56 -0.74 3.32
N GLY A 241 14.97 0.08 2.45
CA GLY A 241 15.68 0.90 1.46
C GLY A 241 15.74 0.26 0.07
N ASN A 242 16.12 1.05 -0.95
CA ASN A 242 16.04 0.68 -2.36
C ASN A 242 17.39 0.77 -3.09
N ASP A 243 18.49 0.64 -2.36
CA ASP A 243 19.81 1.10 -2.79
C ASP A 243 20.78 -0.01 -3.19
N ARG A 244 20.38 -1.27 -3.15
CA ARG A 244 21.26 -2.41 -3.45
C ARG A 244 21.95 -2.34 -4.82
N GLN A 245 21.32 -1.70 -5.79
CA GLN A 245 21.85 -1.51 -7.14
C GLN A 245 22.31 -0.08 -7.41
N SER A 246 22.45 0.77 -6.36
CA SER A 246 22.85 2.18 -6.49
C SER A 246 24.30 2.37 -6.97
N GLY A 247 25.14 1.34 -6.81
CA GLY A 247 26.57 1.43 -7.12
C GLY A 247 27.40 2.12 -6.03
N VAL A 248 26.82 2.43 -4.87
CA VAL A 248 27.53 3.10 -3.77
C VAL A 248 28.47 2.16 -3.02
N ASN A 249 28.01 0.97 -2.64
CA ASN A 249 28.80 -0.05 -1.92
C ASN A 249 29.06 -1.28 -2.81
N THR A 250 29.89 -1.13 -3.82
CA THR A 250 30.14 -2.20 -4.82
C THR A 250 31.06 -3.31 -4.29
N GLY A 251 31.78 -3.06 -3.17
CA GLY A 251 32.72 -4.03 -2.58
C GLY A 251 32.05 -5.21 -1.91
N ASP A 252 30.82 -5.05 -1.45
CA ASP A 252 30.12 -6.03 -0.59
C ASP A 252 29.03 -6.85 -1.33
N SER A 253 29.13 -6.93 -2.65
CA SER A 253 28.28 -7.81 -3.47
C SER A 253 26.77 -7.59 -3.24
N GLY A 254 26.36 -6.37 -2.90
CA GLY A 254 24.95 -5.99 -2.64
C GLY A 254 24.51 -6.17 -1.19
N PHE A 255 25.41 -6.52 -0.29
CA PHE A 255 25.19 -6.53 1.16
C PHE A 255 25.55 -5.19 1.78
N ASP A 256 25.15 -5.01 3.06
CA ASP A 256 25.46 -3.84 3.86
C ASP A 256 24.94 -2.52 3.28
N TYR A 257 23.59 -2.43 3.17
CA TYR A 257 22.89 -1.25 2.63
C TYR A 257 21.82 -0.68 3.57
N LEU A 258 21.76 -1.17 4.82
CA LEU A 258 20.77 -0.67 5.79
C LEU A 258 21.28 0.61 6.45
N THR A 259 20.37 1.53 6.75
CA THR A 259 20.66 2.81 7.40
C THR A 259 19.62 3.15 8.46
N ASP A 260 19.95 4.10 9.35
CA ASP A 260 19.02 4.71 10.31
C ASP A 260 18.17 3.68 11.07
N MET A 261 16.88 3.88 11.10
CA MET A 261 15.90 2.96 11.73
C MET A 261 15.99 1.52 11.18
N GLY A 262 16.47 1.32 9.96
CA GLY A 262 16.69 0.00 9.37
C GLY A 262 17.72 -0.86 10.11
N THR A 263 18.55 -0.26 10.96
CA THR A 263 19.53 -0.98 11.80
C THR A 263 19.11 -1.16 13.26
N ALA A 264 17.91 -0.67 13.65
CA ALA A 264 17.37 -0.86 14.99
C ALA A 264 17.08 -2.35 15.30
N LYS A 265 16.94 -2.69 16.59
CA LYS A 265 16.84 -4.08 17.06
C LYS A 265 15.40 -4.54 17.24
N ASN A 266 14.53 -3.62 17.65
CA ASN A 266 13.19 -3.94 18.14
C ASN A 266 12.07 -3.49 17.18
N ASN A 267 12.40 -3.08 15.99
CA ASN A 267 11.48 -2.81 14.88
C ASN A 267 11.42 -3.98 13.89
N LEU A 268 10.48 -3.95 12.99
CA LEU A 268 10.38 -4.93 11.90
C LEU A 268 10.81 -4.30 10.57
N VAL A 269 11.95 -4.72 10.04
CA VAL A 269 12.47 -4.23 8.76
C VAL A 269 12.00 -5.11 7.61
N VAL A 270 11.46 -4.50 6.57
CA VAL A 270 10.78 -5.21 5.47
C VAL A 270 11.50 -5.03 4.14
N ALA A 271 11.94 -6.13 3.56
CA ALA A 271 12.47 -6.22 2.19
C ALA A 271 11.35 -6.30 1.14
N ALA A 272 11.68 -6.01 -0.11
CA ALA A 272 10.74 -6.09 -1.23
C ALA A 272 10.95 -7.34 -2.10
N VAL A 273 9.88 -8.09 -2.30
CA VAL A 273 9.81 -9.23 -3.25
C VAL A 273 8.80 -8.94 -4.36
N PHE A 274 8.90 -9.71 -5.46
CA PHE A 274 7.85 -9.79 -6.45
C PHE A 274 6.60 -10.46 -5.87
N GLU A 275 5.48 -10.38 -6.57
CA GLU A 275 4.26 -11.10 -6.18
C GLU A 275 4.51 -12.61 -6.08
N VAL A 276 3.91 -13.23 -5.05
CA VAL A 276 3.91 -14.68 -4.86
C VAL A 276 2.46 -15.15 -4.84
N LEU A 277 1.92 -15.42 -6.02
CA LEU A 277 0.52 -15.82 -6.18
C LEU A 277 0.30 -17.27 -5.73
N ASN A 278 1.27 -18.13 -5.97
CA ASN A 278 1.28 -19.52 -5.51
C ASN A 278 2.60 -19.86 -4.83
N TYR A 279 2.58 -19.98 -3.50
CA TYR A 279 3.78 -20.36 -2.74
C TYR A 279 3.96 -21.87 -2.73
N THR A 280 5.02 -22.34 -3.37
CA THR A 280 5.41 -23.76 -3.44
C THR A 280 6.74 -24.05 -2.73
N GLY A 281 7.27 -23.10 -1.97
CA GLY A 281 8.53 -23.18 -1.25
C GLY A 281 9.39 -21.94 -1.46
N PRO A 282 10.55 -21.81 -0.80
CA PRO A 282 11.42 -20.63 -0.88
C PRO A 282 11.78 -20.22 -2.32
N ASN A 283 11.94 -21.16 -3.22
CA ASN A 283 12.30 -20.90 -4.62
C ASN A 283 11.19 -20.24 -5.45
N SER A 284 9.96 -20.17 -4.92
CA SER A 284 8.87 -19.43 -5.56
C SER A 284 8.85 -17.94 -5.20
N VAL A 285 9.76 -17.49 -4.32
CA VAL A 285 9.89 -16.10 -3.89
C VAL A 285 11.07 -15.46 -4.61
N GLY A 286 10.78 -14.42 -5.41
CA GLY A 286 11.81 -13.63 -6.09
C GLY A 286 12.07 -12.32 -5.36
N MET A 287 13.31 -12.07 -4.93
CA MET A 287 13.72 -10.76 -4.39
C MET A 287 13.78 -9.71 -5.49
N SER A 288 13.31 -8.48 -5.19
CA SER A 288 13.53 -7.35 -6.09
C SER A 288 15.02 -7.01 -6.21
N GLY A 289 15.43 -6.48 -7.37
CA GLY A 289 16.83 -6.08 -7.58
C GLY A 289 17.28 -4.93 -6.68
N PHE A 290 16.36 -4.04 -6.32
CA PHE A 290 16.65 -2.81 -5.59
C PHE A 290 16.64 -2.96 -4.05
N SER A 291 15.90 -3.93 -3.49
CA SER A 291 15.72 -4.02 -2.04
C SER A 291 17.06 -4.09 -1.30
N SER A 292 17.28 -3.14 -0.41
CA SER A 292 18.44 -3.15 0.48
C SER A 292 18.38 -4.30 1.46
N TRP A 293 19.52 -4.77 1.90
CA TRP A 293 19.68 -5.77 2.95
C TRP A 293 21.00 -5.56 3.72
N GLY A 294 21.09 -6.18 4.91
CA GLY A 294 22.25 -6.16 5.77
C GLY A 294 23.37 -7.11 5.33
N PRO A 295 24.10 -7.68 6.29
CA PRO A 295 23.88 -7.58 7.74
C PRO A 295 24.10 -6.18 8.29
N THR A 296 23.78 -5.96 9.58
CA THR A 296 24.25 -4.79 10.31
C THR A 296 25.71 -5.01 10.75
N ASP A 297 26.45 -3.94 11.08
CA ASP A 297 27.86 -4.00 11.49
C ASP A 297 28.11 -4.89 12.70
N ASP A 298 27.13 -5.04 13.58
CA ASP A 298 27.21 -5.93 14.73
C ASP A 298 26.79 -7.38 14.43
N GLY A 299 26.61 -7.72 13.13
CA GLY A 299 26.37 -9.07 12.64
C GLY A 299 24.92 -9.54 12.70
N ARG A 300 23.96 -8.66 13.00
CA ARG A 300 22.52 -9.04 12.97
C ARG A 300 22.04 -9.20 11.54
N ILE A 301 21.20 -10.21 11.34
CA ILE A 301 20.51 -10.43 10.08
C ILE A 301 19.31 -9.49 10.01
N LYS A 302 19.29 -8.64 9.00
CA LYS A 302 18.18 -7.76 8.61
C LYS A 302 18.14 -7.71 7.07
N PRO A 303 16.99 -7.48 6.41
CA PRO A 303 15.64 -7.31 6.97
C PRO A 303 15.10 -8.56 7.65
N ASP A 304 14.06 -8.39 8.48
CA ASP A 304 13.45 -9.47 9.27
C ASP A 304 12.46 -10.30 8.45
N ILE A 305 11.77 -9.66 7.51
CA ILE A 305 10.71 -10.25 6.68
C ILE A 305 10.67 -9.56 5.32
N SER A 306 9.89 -10.10 4.40
CA SER A 306 9.63 -9.49 3.09
C SER A 306 8.14 -9.42 2.79
N GLY A 307 7.75 -8.37 2.05
CA GLY A 307 6.41 -8.19 1.50
C GLY A 307 6.46 -7.91 0.01
N LYS A 308 5.31 -7.94 -0.68
CA LYS A 308 5.26 -7.50 -2.08
C LYS A 308 5.58 -6.01 -2.16
N GLY A 309 6.63 -5.67 -2.90
CA GLY A 309 7.08 -4.28 -3.10
C GLY A 309 7.27 -3.91 -4.58
N VAL A 310 6.84 -4.74 -5.51
CA VAL A 310 6.97 -4.49 -6.95
C VAL A 310 5.59 -4.34 -7.58
N ASN A 311 5.38 -3.26 -8.35
CA ASN A 311 4.12 -2.97 -9.04
C ASN A 311 2.89 -3.00 -8.10
N MET A 312 2.96 -2.31 -6.97
CA MET A 312 1.83 -2.12 -6.07
C MET A 312 0.92 -1.00 -6.61
N TYR A 313 -0.35 -1.33 -6.83
CA TYR A 313 -1.35 -0.39 -7.33
C TYR A 313 -2.15 0.21 -6.18
N SER A 314 -2.06 1.52 -6.00
CA SER A 314 -2.74 2.20 -4.89
C SER A 314 -3.09 3.65 -5.25
N SER A 315 -3.72 4.37 -4.31
CA SER A 315 -4.16 5.75 -4.43
C SER A 315 -3.00 6.75 -4.55
N LEU A 316 -3.26 7.90 -5.20
CA LEU A 316 -2.37 9.05 -5.27
C LEU A 316 -3.06 10.33 -4.79
N ALA A 317 -2.26 11.31 -4.36
CA ALA A 317 -2.77 12.59 -3.86
C ALA A 317 -3.27 13.54 -4.95
N GLY A 318 -2.96 13.31 -6.22
CA GLY A 318 -3.29 14.21 -7.32
C GLY A 318 -4.80 14.46 -7.50
N SER A 319 -5.65 13.47 -7.19
CA SER A 319 -7.12 13.62 -7.13
C SER A 319 -7.74 12.53 -6.25
N ASN A 320 -9.05 12.64 -5.97
CA ASN A 320 -9.78 11.61 -5.20
C ASN A 320 -9.95 10.27 -5.96
N GLN A 321 -9.52 10.20 -7.21
CA GLN A 321 -9.62 9.03 -8.08
C GLN A 321 -8.28 8.72 -8.79
N ALA A 322 -7.18 9.32 -8.35
CA ALA A 322 -5.87 9.09 -8.93
C ALA A 322 -5.24 7.80 -8.37
N TYR A 323 -4.71 6.97 -9.25
CA TYR A 323 -4.04 5.71 -8.90
C TYR A 323 -2.77 5.53 -9.74
N ALA A 324 -1.77 4.85 -9.18
CA ALA A 324 -0.61 4.38 -9.93
C ALA A 324 -0.02 3.09 -9.36
N ASN A 325 0.86 2.46 -10.14
CA ASN A 325 1.73 1.39 -9.67
C ASN A 325 3.05 2.00 -9.20
N TYR A 326 3.44 1.71 -7.94
CA TYR A 326 4.74 2.04 -7.40
C TYR A 326 5.52 0.78 -7.06
N SER A 327 6.86 0.90 -7.09
CA SER A 327 7.77 -0.18 -6.67
C SER A 327 8.79 0.38 -5.69
N GLY A 328 9.00 -0.33 -4.59
CA GLY A 328 9.92 0.04 -3.52
C GLY A 328 9.68 -0.79 -2.28
N THR A 329 10.64 -0.80 -1.37
CA THR A 329 10.43 -1.30 0.00
C THR A 329 9.38 -0.47 0.75
N SER A 330 9.16 0.77 0.31
CA SER A 330 8.05 1.63 0.73
C SER A 330 6.66 1.06 0.44
N MET A 331 6.52 0.09 -0.46
CA MET A 331 5.27 -0.60 -0.77
C MET A 331 5.18 -1.96 -0.08
N SER A 332 6.32 -2.61 0.18
CA SER A 332 6.35 -3.86 0.94
C SER A 332 6.14 -3.65 2.45
N SER A 333 6.64 -2.57 3.01
CA SER A 333 6.48 -2.24 4.43
C SER A 333 4.99 -2.08 4.82
N PRO A 334 4.17 -1.23 4.15
CA PRO A 334 2.75 -1.10 4.46
C PRO A 334 1.95 -2.37 4.16
N ASN A 335 2.37 -3.20 3.18
CA ASN A 335 1.77 -4.50 2.93
C ASN A 335 1.92 -5.42 4.16
N VAL A 336 3.07 -5.40 4.83
CA VAL A 336 3.30 -6.15 6.06
C VAL A 336 2.62 -5.49 7.26
N ALA A 337 2.72 -4.17 7.42
CA ALA A 337 2.12 -3.44 8.54
C ALA A 337 0.60 -3.68 8.63
N GLY A 338 -0.12 -3.52 7.52
CA GLY A 338 -1.55 -3.81 7.47
C GLY A 338 -1.87 -5.30 7.75
N SER A 339 -1.03 -6.24 7.27
CA SER A 339 -1.22 -7.66 7.55
C SER A 339 -1.03 -8.00 9.05
N LEU A 340 -0.10 -7.33 9.73
CA LEU A 340 0.11 -7.50 11.18
C LEU A 340 -1.11 -7.05 11.99
N MET A 341 -1.81 -5.99 11.55
CA MET A 341 -3.02 -5.52 12.22
C MET A 341 -4.17 -6.54 12.15
N LEU A 342 -4.24 -7.37 11.10
CA LEU A 342 -5.19 -8.48 11.06
C LEU A 342 -4.85 -9.57 12.11
N LEU A 343 -3.56 -9.77 12.39
CA LEU A 343 -3.15 -10.66 13.48
C LEU A 343 -3.53 -10.07 14.85
N GLN A 344 -3.38 -8.76 15.03
CA GLN A 344 -3.81 -8.09 16.26
C GLN A 344 -5.34 -8.12 16.42
N GLN A 345 -6.10 -8.02 15.34
CA GLN A 345 -7.57 -8.15 15.37
C GLN A 345 -8.00 -9.56 15.78
N TYR A 346 -7.21 -10.58 15.46
CA TYR A 346 -7.50 -11.98 15.76
C TYR A 346 -7.30 -12.31 17.25
N TYR A 347 -6.35 -11.64 17.92
CA TYR A 347 -6.02 -11.89 19.34
C TYR A 347 -6.68 -10.90 20.31
#